data_81dbe14444f4728de8110823021b6df1
#
_entry.id   81dbe14444f4728de8110823021b6df1
#
_cell.length_a   1.000
_cell.length_b   1.000
_cell.length_c   1.000
_cell.angle_alpha   90.00
_cell.angle_beta   90.00
_cell.angle_gamma   90.00
#
_symmetry.space_group_name_H-M   'P 1'
#
loop_
_entity.id
_entity.type
_entity.pdbx_description
1 polymer ?
#
loop_
_entity_poly.entity_id
_entity_poly.type
_entity_poly.pdbx_seq_one_letter_code
_entity_poly.pdbx_strand_id
1 'polypeptide(L)'
;MTGLYDRVQRSPRQKTFPWWAVILAIALVVLTCIGLFISRPQHIKNRYEACMDAVSASTIYAKRHRGVRALVDGQELRLRESNARSIYSSLAALGVGHFTDRLPEGEPDATLYYSDTSVMRLWRYPLKRSSSGRWEGVFVSFVSLEGNTSSYYTDRTDWQNISWPLSPESNAPWSN
;
A
#
# COMPACT_ATOMS: atom_id res chain seq x y z
N MET A 1 13.89 -43.36 -79.81
CA MET A 1 14.30 -43.61 -78.45
C MET A 1 14.48 -42.28 -77.75
N THR A 2 13.47 -41.78 -77.12
CA THR A 2 13.49 -40.48 -76.36
C THR A 2 12.53 -40.63 -75.22
N GLY A 3 13.11 -40.96 -74.04
CA GLY A 3 12.36 -41.01 -72.80
C GLY A 3 12.24 -39.63 -72.23
N LEU A 4 11.04 -39.08 -72.25
CA LEU A 4 10.65 -37.81 -71.55
C LEU A 4 10.48 -38.07 -70.04
N TYR A 5 11.41 -37.53 -69.27
CA TYR A 5 11.24 -37.44 -67.86
C TYR A 5 10.26 -36.31 -67.53
N ASP A 6 9.01 -36.66 -67.25
CA ASP A 6 8.02 -35.75 -66.76
C ASP A 6 8.21 -35.59 -65.24
N ARG A 7 8.99 -34.60 -64.88
CA ARG A 7 9.25 -34.27 -63.46
C ARG A 7 8.09 -33.37 -63.01
N VAL A 8 7.06 -34.03 -62.50
CA VAL A 8 5.98 -33.33 -61.82
C VAL A 8 6.53 -32.53 -60.63
N GLN A 9 6.74 -31.25 -60.84
CA GLN A 9 7.02 -30.30 -59.76
C GLN A 9 5.78 -30.19 -58.89
N ARG A 10 5.77 -30.86 -57.75
CA ARG A 10 4.81 -30.65 -56.68
C ARG A 10 5.13 -29.26 -56.09
N SER A 11 4.33 -28.26 -56.40
CA SER A 11 4.41 -26.97 -55.76
C SER A 11 4.23 -27.14 -54.24
N PRO A 12 5.06 -26.51 -53.42
CA PRO A 12 4.89 -26.58 -51.98
C PRO A 12 3.51 -25.97 -51.62
N ARG A 13 2.62 -26.79 -51.04
CA ARG A 13 1.39 -26.31 -50.48
C ARG A 13 1.75 -25.19 -49.51
N GLN A 14 1.50 -23.95 -49.89
CA GLN A 14 1.53 -22.82 -48.96
C GLN A 14 0.53 -23.13 -47.85
N LYS A 15 1.02 -23.41 -46.63
CA LYS A 15 0.20 -23.52 -45.45
C LYS A 15 -0.39 -22.12 -45.22
N THR A 16 -1.63 -21.91 -45.61
CA THR A 16 -2.34 -20.69 -45.31
C THR A 16 -2.46 -20.60 -43.79
N PHE A 17 -1.74 -19.62 -43.23
CA PHE A 17 -1.74 -19.39 -41.82
C PHE A 17 -3.17 -19.04 -41.39
N PRO A 18 -3.78 -19.71 -40.40
CA PRO A 18 -5.18 -19.50 -40.08
C PRO A 18 -5.34 -18.16 -39.36
N TRP A 19 -5.81 -17.15 -40.07
CA TRP A 19 -6.05 -15.80 -39.53
C TRP A 19 -6.94 -15.78 -38.28
N TRP A 20 -7.86 -16.74 -38.16
CA TRP A 20 -8.67 -16.89 -36.95
C TRP A 20 -7.83 -17.17 -35.70
N ALA A 21 -6.72 -17.91 -35.81
CA ALA A 21 -5.83 -18.18 -34.68
C ALA A 21 -5.10 -16.92 -34.20
N VAL A 22 -4.76 -16.01 -35.14
CA VAL A 22 -4.18 -14.70 -34.79
C VAL A 22 -5.21 -13.84 -34.05
N ILE A 23 -6.45 -13.78 -34.57
CA ILE A 23 -7.54 -13.02 -33.95
C ILE A 23 -7.82 -13.56 -32.55
N LEU A 24 -7.85 -14.87 -32.37
CA LEU A 24 -8.08 -15.53 -31.08
C LEU A 24 -6.93 -15.24 -30.09
N ALA A 25 -5.69 -15.28 -30.55
CA ALA A 25 -4.53 -14.92 -29.73
C ALA A 25 -4.56 -13.46 -29.27
N ILE A 26 -4.89 -12.54 -30.19
CA ILE A 26 -5.04 -11.11 -29.86
C ILE A 26 -6.19 -10.90 -28.85
N ALA A 27 -7.35 -11.54 -29.06
CA ALA A 27 -8.48 -11.45 -28.15
C ALA A 27 -8.13 -11.96 -26.75
N LEU A 28 -7.37 -13.05 -26.65
CA LEU A 28 -6.93 -13.64 -25.40
C LEU A 28 -5.94 -12.72 -24.65
N VAL A 29 -5.01 -12.11 -25.36
CA VAL A 29 -4.07 -11.11 -24.81
C VAL A 29 -4.85 -9.88 -24.30
N VAL A 30 -5.81 -9.36 -25.08
CA VAL A 30 -6.62 -8.21 -24.68
C VAL A 30 -7.45 -8.54 -23.43
N LEU A 31 -8.12 -9.69 -23.38
CA LEU A 31 -8.88 -10.13 -22.21
C LEU A 31 -8.00 -10.32 -20.98
N THR A 32 -6.80 -10.86 -21.14
CA THR A 32 -5.83 -11.01 -20.05
C THR A 32 -5.39 -9.63 -19.53
N CYS A 33 -5.08 -8.69 -20.43
CA CYS A 33 -4.71 -7.33 -20.06
C CYS A 33 -5.85 -6.61 -19.32
N ILE A 34 -7.08 -6.72 -19.80
CA ILE A 34 -8.28 -6.15 -19.16
C ILE A 34 -8.48 -6.79 -17.78
N GLY A 35 -8.37 -8.11 -17.67
CA GLY A 35 -8.47 -8.83 -16.40
C GLY A 35 -7.43 -8.35 -15.38
N LEU A 36 -6.18 -8.22 -15.78
CA LEU A 36 -5.10 -7.70 -14.93
C LEU A 36 -5.31 -6.23 -14.54
N PHE A 37 -5.84 -5.42 -15.47
CA PHE A 37 -6.10 -4.01 -15.21
C PHE A 37 -7.24 -3.79 -14.21
N ILE A 38 -8.28 -4.62 -14.26
CA ILE A 38 -9.43 -4.56 -13.33
C ILE A 38 -9.07 -5.17 -11.97
N SER A 39 -8.28 -6.25 -11.92
CA SER A 39 -7.96 -6.94 -10.67
C SER A 39 -6.96 -6.18 -9.79
N ARG A 40 -6.05 -5.41 -10.37
CA ARG A 40 -5.05 -4.64 -9.62
C ARG A 40 -5.63 -3.69 -8.58
N PRO A 41 -6.55 -2.77 -8.90
CA PRO A 41 -7.13 -1.86 -7.91
C PRO A 41 -7.87 -2.60 -6.80
N GLN A 42 -8.56 -3.69 -7.12
CA GLN A 42 -9.27 -4.49 -6.12
C GLN A 42 -8.30 -5.19 -5.15
N HIS A 43 -7.21 -5.75 -5.66
CA HIS A 43 -6.19 -6.38 -4.82
C HIS A 43 -5.51 -5.40 -3.86
N ILE A 44 -5.20 -4.19 -4.36
CA ILE A 44 -4.62 -3.13 -3.54
C ILE A 44 -5.61 -2.69 -2.46
N LYS A 45 -6.89 -2.51 -2.81
CA LYS A 45 -7.95 -2.16 -1.87
C LYS A 45 -8.10 -3.21 -0.78
N ASN A 46 -8.19 -4.50 -1.14
CA ASN A 46 -8.31 -5.60 -0.17
C ASN A 46 -7.10 -5.66 0.77
N ARG A 47 -5.88 -5.45 0.23
CA ARG A 47 -4.65 -5.39 1.04
C ARG A 47 -4.68 -4.23 2.03
N TYR A 48 -5.20 -3.09 1.61
CA TYR A 48 -5.32 -1.92 2.48
C TYR A 48 -6.37 -2.14 3.58
N GLU A 49 -7.55 -2.66 3.24
CA GLU A 49 -8.59 -2.99 4.22
C GLU A 49 -8.06 -3.97 5.26
N ALA A 50 -7.39 -5.04 4.84
CA ALA A 50 -6.75 -6.00 5.75
C ALA A 50 -5.70 -5.35 6.67
N CYS A 51 -4.91 -4.39 6.14
CA CYS A 51 -3.97 -3.63 6.96
C CYS A 51 -4.69 -2.76 8.00
N MET A 52 -5.76 -2.06 7.60
CA MET A 52 -6.54 -1.22 8.52
C MET A 52 -7.25 -2.04 9.59
N ASP A 53 -7.77 -3.21 9.25
CA ASP A 53 -8.35 -4.14 10.23
C ASP A 53 -7.29 -4.61 11.24
N ALA A 54 -6.09 -4.91 10.79
CA ALA A 54 -4.98 -5.29 11.67
C ALA A 54 -4.53 -4.13 12.58
N VAL A 55 -4.51 -2.87 12.09
CA VAL A 55 -4.24 -1.68 12.90
C VAL A 55 -5.35 -1.48 13.94
N SER A 56 -6.62 -1.66 13.55
CA SER A 56 -7.76 -1.57 14.46
C SER A 56 -7.65 -2.63 15.57
N ALA A 57 -7.38 -3.88 15.22
CA ALA A 57 -7.18 -4.98 16.17
C ALA A 57 -6.04 -4.67 17.16
N SER A 58 -4.91 -4.15 16.66
CA SER A 58 -3.77 -3.75 17.49
C SER A 58 -4.11 -2.60 18.43
N THR A 59 -4.91 -1.63 17.97
CA THR A 59 -5.38 -0.51 18.79
C THR A 59 -6.29 -1.00 19.91
N ILE A 60 -7.22 -1.92 19.62
CA ILE A 60 -8.11 -2.54 20.61
C ILE A 60 -7.30 -3.34 21.63
N TYR A 61 -6.30 -4.10 21.17
CA TYR A 61 -5.40 -4.84 22.05
C TYR A 61 -4.65 -3.91 23.00
N ALA A 62 -4.03 -2.85 22.46
CA ALA A 62 -3.29 -1.89 23.26
C ALA A 62 -4.19 -1.22 24.32
N LYS A 63 -5.43 -0.83 23.95
CA LYS A 63 -6.40 -0.26 24.88
C LYS A 63 -6.67 -1.16 26.10
N ARG A 64 -6.77 -2.47 25.87
CA ARG A 64 -7.07 -3.46 26.94
C ARG A 64 -5.88 -3.74 27.85
N HIS A 65 -4.67 -3.43 27.43
CA HIS A 65 -3.44 -3.76 28.17
C HIS A 65 -2.77 -2.51 28.74
N ARG A 66 -1.95 -1.82 27.94
CA ARG A 66 -1.09 -0.72 28.41
C ARG A 66 -1.35 0.62 27.74
N GLY A 67 -2.29 0.68 26.79
CA GLY A 67 -2.47 1.83 25.90
C GLY A 67 -1.38 1.86 24.80
N VAL A 68 -1.55 2.78 23.85
CA VAL A 68 -0.57 3.00 22.79
C VAL A 68 0.53 3.91 23.31
N ARG A 69 1.79 3.50 23.14
CA ARG A 69 2.96 4.34 23.38
C ARG A 69 3.47 4.87 22.05
N ALA A 70 3.99 6.08 22.04
CA ALA A 70 4.61 6.67 20.88
C ALA A 70 6.01 7.18 21.24
N LEU A 71 6.96 7.00 20.33
CA LEU A 71 8.26 7.62 20.36
C LEU A 71 8.29 8.66 19.24
N VAL A 72 8.44 9.93 19.60
CA VAL A 72 8.44 11.07 18.66
C VAL A 72 9.61 11.96 19.02
N ASP A 73 10.50 12.24 18.07
CA ASP A 73 11.71 13.05 18.29
C ASP A 73 12.53 12.59 19.53
N GLY A 74 12.61 11.28 19.75
CA GLY A 74 13.31 10.69 20.89
C GLY A 74 12.58 10.76 22.24
N GLN A 75 11.37 11.34 22.28
CA GLN A 75 10.54 11.42 23.48
C GLN A 75 9.47 10.33 23.47
N GLU A 76 9.39 9.58 24.58
CA GLU A 76 8.33 8.59 24.77
C GLU A 76 7.07 9.26 25.33
N LEU A 77 5.96 9.04 24.65
CA LEU A 77 4.64 9.56 25.02
C LEU A 77 3.66 8.39 25.17
N ARG A 78 2.74 8.52 26.11
CA ARG A 78 1.57 7.65 26.18
C ARG A 78 0.39 8.36 25.50
N LEU A 79 -0.07 7.79 24.40
CA LEU A 79 -1.18 8.39 23.65
C LEU A 79 -2.51 8.24 24.41
N ARG A 80 -3.30 9.31 24.40
CA ARG A 80 -4.71 9.22 24.77
C ARG A 80 -5.45 8.34 23.76
N GLU A 81 -6.49 7.66 24.22
CA GLU A 81 -7.32 6.83 23.34
C GLU A 81 -7.90 7.62 22.16
N SER A 82 -8.37 8.86 22.42
CA SER A 82 -8.85 9.77 21.37
C SER A 82 -7.79 10.04 20.28
N ASN A 83 -6.54 10.26 20.70
CA ASN A 83 -5.45 10.55 19.80
C ASN A 83 -5.02 9.31 18.96
N ALA A 84 -4.94 8.14 19.61
CA ALA A 84 -4.69 6.88 18.91
C ALA A 84 -5.80 6.60 17.88
N ARG A 85 -7.06 6.86 18.23
CA ARG A 85 -8.19 6.74 17.30
C ARG A 85 -8.14 7.78 16.18
N SER A 86 -7.74 9.01 16.47
CA SER A 86 -7.57 10.07 15.46
C SER A 86 -6.52 9.69 14.42
N ILE A 87 -5.37 9.16 14.85
CA ILE A 87 -4.33 8.67 13.94
C ILE A 87 -4.88 7.54 13.06
N TYR A 88 -5.53 6.54 13.67
CA TYR A 88 -6.18 5.47 12.91
C TYR A 88 -7.17 6.01 11.87
N SER A 89 -8.06 6.93 12.28
CA SER A 89 -9.06 7.51 11.40
C SER A 89 -8.42 8.31 10.25
N SER A 90 -7.35 9.04 10.53
CA SER A 90 -6.61 9.79 9.52
C SER A 90 -5.94 8.87 8.49
N LEU A 91 -5.45 7.71 8.91
CA LEU A 91 -4.89 6.70 8.01
C LEU A 91 -5.99 5.95 7.25
N ALA A 92 -7.12 5.63 7.89
CA ALA A 92 -8.21 4.86 7.29
C ALA A 92 -9.08 5.68 6.32
N ALA A 93 -9.23 6.98 6.54
CA ALA A 93 -10.12 7.84 5.73
C ALA A 93 -9.60 8.13 4.31
N LEU A 94 -8.38 7.79 3.98
CA LEU A 94 -7.64 8.47 2.92
C LEU A 94 -7.32 7.64 1.70
N GLY A 95 -7.90 6.47 1.62
CA GLY A 95 -7.78 5.65 0.42
C GLY A 95 -6.39 5.04 0.24
N VAL A 96 -6.30 4.25 -0.78
CA VAL A 96 -5.18 3.38 -1.05
C VAL A 96 -3.97 4.18 -1.49
N GLY A 97 -2.92 4.14 -0.68
CA GLY A 97 -1.58 4.52 -1.11
C GLY A 97 -0.89 3.43 -1.94
N HIS A 98 0.36 3.65 -2.25
CA HIS A 98 1.18 2.68 -2.95
C HIS A 98 1.91 1.78 -1.96
N PHE A 99 1.61 0.48 -2.00
CA PHE A 99 2.36 -0.52 -1.23
C PHE A 99 3.77 -0.69 -1.80
N THR A 100 4.75 -0.83 -0.91
CA THR A 100 6.14 -1.07 -1.25
C THR A 100 6.82 -1.86 -0.15
N ASP A 101 7.84 -2.63 -0.51
CA ASP A 101 8.66 -3.36 0.45
C ASP A 101 9.94 -2.57 0.82
N ARG A 102 10.15 -1.39 0.19
CA ARG A 102 11.29 -0.51 0.47
C ARG A 102 10.89 0.49 1.55
N LEU A 103 11.61 0.47 2.65
CA LEU A 103 11.49 1.49 3.69
C LEU A 103 12.23 2.77 3.28
N PRO A 104 11.78 3.94 3.74
CA PRO A 104 12.54 5.18 3.60
C PRO A 104 13.90 5.07 4.29
N GLU A 105 14.86 5.86 3.82
CA GLU A 105 16.16 6.02 4.48
C GLU A 105 16.00 6.88 5.74
N GLY A 106 16.75 6.51 6.79
CA GLY A 106 16.74 7.23 8.07
C GLY A 106 15.73 6.68 9.08
N GLU A 107 15.78 7.29 10.27
CA GLU A 107 14.87 6.93 11.37
C GLU A 107 13.46 7.45 11.12
N PRO A 108 12.42 6.76 11.64
CA PRO A 108 11.04 7.23 11.53
C PRO A 108 10.84 8.51 12.38
N ASP A 109 10.06 9.45 11.86
CA ASP A 109 9.64 10.66 12.59
C ASP A 109 8.76 10.31 13.81
N ALA A 110 8.02 9.21 13.73
CA ALA A 110 7.29 8.68 14.87
C ALA A 110 7.19 7.15 14.83
N THR A 111 7.22 6.53 16.00
CA THR A 111 7.02 5.09 16.19
C THR A 111 5.94 4.86 17.23
N LEU A 112 4.87 4.15 16.86
CA LEU A 112 3.77 3.78 17.75
C LEU A 112 3.89 2.31 18.14
N TYR A 113 3.85 2.04 19.43
CA TYR A 113 3.90 0.68 19.99
C TYR A 113 2.51 0.31 20.51
N TYR A 114 1.89 -0.67 19.88
CA TYR A 114 0.61 -1.27 20.28
C TYR A 114 0.82 -2.46 21.20
N SER A 115 1.93 -3.16 21.02
CA SER A 115 2.42 -4.24 21.89
C SER A 115 3.94 -4.35 21.72
N ASP A 116 4.56 -5.34 22.36
CA ASP A 116 6.00 -5.61 22.20
C ASP A 116 6.34 -6.10 20.77
N THR A 117 5.36 -6.63 20.03
CA THR A 117 5.53 -7.14 18.66
C THR A 117 4.84 -6.27 17.61
N SER A 118 3.76 -5.57 17.96
CA SER A 118 2.99 -4.75 17.01
C SER A 118 3.43 -3.30 17.06
N VAL A 119 3.99 -2.83 15.95
CA VAL A 119 4.63 -1.51 15.85
C VAL A 119 4.27 -0.84 14.53
N MET A 120 3.95 0.43 14.60
CA MET A 120 3.77 1.29 13.42
C MET A 120 4.87 2.35 13.41
N ARG A 121 5.56 2.47 12.27
CA ARG A 121 6.58 3.49 12.04
C ARG A 121 6.08 4.45 10.97
N LEU A 122 6.27 5.72 11.18
CA LEU A 122 5.77 6.80 10.34
C LEU A 122 6.93 7.69 9.91
N TRP A 123 7.01 8.00 8.62
CA TRP A 123 7.98 8.94 8.05
C TRP A 123 7.23 10.01 7.28
N ARG A 124 7.68 11.25 7.41
CA ARG A 124 7.27 12.34 6.53
C ARG A 124 7.95 12.20 5.18
N TYR A 125 7.26 12.48 4.13
CA TYR A 125 7.87 12.64 2.83
C TYR A 125 7.27 13.83 2.08
N PRO A 126 8.08 14.60 1.33
CA PRO A 126 7.58 15.75 0.61
C PRO A 126 6.72 15.30 -0.57
N LEU A 127 5.44 15.68 -0.57
CA LEU A 127 4.59 15.58 -1.75
C LEU A 127 4.91 16.72 -2.71
N LYS A 128 4.82 16.46 -4.02
CA LYS A 128 4.99 17.49 -5.04
C LYS A 128 4.02 18.64 -4.76
N ARG A 129 4.56 19.86 -4.85
CA ARG A 129 3.84 21.12 -4.65
C ARG A 129 2.49 21.13 -5.35
N SER A 130 1.41 21.17 -4.62
CA SER A 130 0.11 21.62 -5.11
C SER A 130 0.09 23.14 -5.16
N SER A 131 -0.77 23.73 -6.00
CA SER A 131 -0.98 25.17 -6.10
C SER A 131 -1.41 25.84 -4.77
N SER A 132 -1.82 25.05 -3.79
CA SER A 132 -2.32 25.49 -2.48
C SER A 132 -1.30 25.39 -1.32
N GLY A 133 -0.08 24.92 -1.54
CA GLY A 133 0.91 24.82 -0.48
C GLY A 133 1.77 23.56 -0.52
N ARG A 134 2.63 23.42 0.50
CA ARG A 134 3.51 22.29 0.70
C ARG A 134 2.76 21.23 1.49
N TRP A 135 2.41 20.12 0.84
CA TRP A 135 1.82 18.98 1.50
C TRP A 135 2.91 17.98 1.85
N GLU A 136 2.89 17.50 3.09
CA GLU A 136 3.76 16.42 3.52
C GLU A 136 2.94 15.16 3.64
N GLY A 137 3.29 14.16 2.83
CA GLY A 137 2.68 12.84 2.90
C GLY A 137 3.25 12.02 4.06
N VAL A 138 2.64 10.87 4.29
CA VAL A 138 3.07 9.93 5.31
C VAL A 138 3.39 8.59 4.68
N PHE A 139 4.60 8.10 4.96
CA PHE A 139 4.93 6.70 4.73
C PHE A 139 4.66 5.93 6.00
N VAL A 140 3.98 4.81 5.87
CA VAL A 140 3.59 3.92 6.98
C VAL A 140 4.25 2.58 6.80
N SER A 141 4.92 2.09 7.85
CA SER A 141 5.32 0.69 7.98
C SER A 141 4.71 0.13 9.25
N PHE A 142 3.86 -0.88 9.11
CA PHE A 142 3.13 -1.47 10.21
C PHE A 142 3.40 -2.96 10.32
N VAL A 143 3.71 -3.41 11.52
CA VAL A 143 3.82 -4.82 11.92
C VAL A 143 2.61 -5.15 12.79
N SER A 144 1.81 -6.12 12.36
CA SER A 144 0.60 -6.53 13.09
C SER A 144 0.94 -7.39 14.33
N LEU A 145 -0.06 -7.69 15.16
CA LEU A 145 0.07 -8.62 16.29
C LEU A 145 0.52 -10.03 15.85
N GLU A 146 0.21 -10.41 14.63
CA GLU A 146 0.57 -11.71 14.02
C GLU A 146 1.95 -11.69 13.34
N GLY A 147 2.64 -10.53 13.35
CA GLY A 147 3.96 -10.36 12.73
C GLY A 147 3.90 -10.03 11.22
N ASN A 148 2.71 -9.87 10.63
CA ASN A 148 2.59 -9.49 9.24
C ASN A 148 2.99 -8.04 9.02
N THR A 149 3.88 -7.78 8.06
CA THR A 149 4.35 -6.44 7.74
C THR A 149 3.62 -5.86 6.53
N SER A 150 3.19 -4.61 6.63
CA SER A 150 2.61 -3.82 5.55
C SER A 150 3.27 -2.45 5.50
N SER A 151 3.74 -2.04 4.32
CA SER A 151 4.35 -0.71 4.14
C SER A 151 3.78 -0.04 2.91
N TYR A 152 3.42 1.24 3.03
CA TYR A 152 2.75 1.99 1.97
C TYR A 152 2.91 3.50 2.13
N TYR A 153 2.79 4.22 1.02
CA TYR A 153 2.68 5.68 1.00
C TYR A 153 1.21 6.10 1.04
N THR A 154 0.91 7.17 1.78
CA THR A 154 -0.41 7.78 1.78
C THR A 154 -0.39 9.05 0.92
N ASP A 155 -1.12 9.06 -0.18
CA ASP A 155 -1.14 10.21 -1.10
C ASP A 155 -2.02 11.37 -0.61
N ARG A 156 -2.82 11.14 0.41
CA ARG A 156 -3.87 12.07 0.86
C ARG A 156 -3.83 12.41 2.35
N THR A 157 -2.99 11.73 3.12
CA THR A 157 -2.80 12.08 4.54
C THR A 157 -1.74 13.16 4.62
N ASP A 158 -2.13 14.33 5.12
CA ASP A 158 -1.17 15.34 5.51
C ASP A 158 -0.55 14.95 6.85
N TRP A 159 0.77 15.06 6.96
CA TRP A 159 1.48 14.85 8.22
C TRP A 159 0.91 15.69 9.37
N GLN A 160 0.42 16.89 9.09
CA GLN A 160 -0.21 17.74 10.10
C GLN A 160 -1.39 17.07 10.82
N ASN A 161 -2.18 16.25 10.11
CA ASN A 161 -3.31 15.53 10.71
C ASN A 161 -2.86 14.43 11.68
N ILE A 162 -1.60 13.99 11.59
CA ILE A 162 -1.02 12.95 12.43
C ILE A 162 -0.14 13.57 13.53
N SER A 163 0.58 14.64 13.22
CA SER A 163 1.52 15.28 14.16
C SER A 163 0.84 15.85 15.39
N TRP A 164 -0.35 16.46 15.24
CA TRP A 164 -1.08 16.98 16.40
C TRP A 164 -1.45 15.92 17.43
N PRO A 165 -2.09 14.79 17.07
CA PRO A 165 -2.32 13.69 17.99
C PRO A 165 -1.04 13.11 18.63
N LEU A 166 0.11 13.28 18.00
CA LEU A 166 1.41 12.84 18.50
C LEU A 166 2.12 13.89 19.36
N SER A 167 1.59 15.11 19.49
CA SER A 167 2.25 16.15 20.27
C SER A 167 2.13 15.91 21.78
N PRO A 168 3.12 16.33 22.58
CA PRO A 168 3.04 16.28 24.05
C PRO A 168 1.82 17.02 24.59
N GLU A 169 1.48 18.19 24.02
CA GLU A 169 0.38 19.03 24.45
C GLU A 169 -0.98 18.32 24.32
N SER A 170 -1.18 17.62 23.21
CA SER A 170 -2.42 16.87 22.97
C SER A 170 -2.59 15.67 23.90
N ASN A 171 -1.50 15.17 24.47
CA ASN A 171 -1.45 14.02 25.36
C ASN A 171 -1.25 14.40 26.84
N ALA A 172 -1.05 15.69 27.14
CA ALA A 172 -0.93 16.16 28.52
C ALA A 172 -2.20 15.84 29.34
N PRO A 173 -2.09 15.45 30.62
CA PRO A 173 -3.27 15.31 31.47
C PRO A 173 -4.02 16.63 31.53
N TRP A 174 -5.36 16.57 31.55
CA TRP A 174 -6.16 17.79 31.75
C TRP A 174 -5.76 18.37 33.10
N SER A 175 -5.20 19.58 33.11
CA SER A 175 -5.12 20.37 34.33
C SER A 175 -6.53 20.76 34.69
N ASN A 176 -7.09 20.17 35.76
CA ASN A 176 -8.33 20.60 36.37
C ASN A 176 -8.16 21.98 37.03
#